data_44fb5cd792c3d8e45dbad60b9f81f7d0
#
_entry.id   44fb5cd792c3d8e45dbad60b9f81f7d0
#
_cell.length_a   1.000
_cell.length_b   1.000
_cell.length_c   1.000
_cell.angle_alpha   90.00
_cell.angle_beta   90.00
_cell.angle_gamma   90.00
#
_symmetry.space_group_name_H-M   'P 1'
#
loop_
_entity.id
_entity.type
_entity.pdbx_description
1 polymer ?
#
loop_
_entity_poly.entity_id
_entity_poly.type
_entity_poly.pdbx_seq_one_letter_code
_entity_poly.pdbx_strand_id
1 'polypeptide(L)'
;MVRIEQLAEAAIKQDALLLRSLTQDLLGERPTLRNFPRPSGVDFQTLAAAASLIELLAIRLQQEPPPWTNEIGPLPQPIYLLKAAATMKRLRALCEQQAPEPLRKRGFYAPPNFLESA
;
A
#
# COMPACT_ATOMS: atom_id res chain seq x y z
N MET A 1 2.00 -18.34 -3.20
CA MET A 1 2.61 -17.07 -3.63
C MET A 1 1.66 -15.92 -3.38
N VAL A 2 2.12 -14.88 -2.69
CA VAL A 2 1.29 -13.72 -2.37
C VAL A 2 1.25 -12.77 -3.56
N ARG A 3 0.05 -12.29 -3.89
CA ARG A 3 -0.14 -11.30 -4.96
C ARG A 3 -0.34 -9.92 -4.35
N ILE A 4 0.13 -8.88 -5.05
CA ILE A 4 0.06 -7.53 -4.50
C ILE A 4 -1.39 -7.05 -4.30
N GLU A 5 -2.33 -7.50 -5.11
CA GLU A 5 -3.73 -7.16 -4.92
C GLU A 5 -4.31 -7.70 -3.61
N GLN A 6 -3.74 -8.78 -3.08
CA GLN A 6 -4.16 -9.29 -1.77
C GLN A 6 -3.79 -8.31 -0.65
N LEU A 7 -2.57 -7.73 -0.71
CA LEU A 7 -2.18 -6.69 0.23
C LEU A 7 -3.07 -5.46 0.07
N ALA A 8 -3.35 -5.07 -1.18
CA ALA A 8 -4.17 -3.91 -1.46
C ALA A 8 -5.57 -4.06 -0.86
N GLU A 9 -6.20 -5.22 -1.04
CA GLU A 9 -7.52 -5.47 -0.48
C GLU A 9 -7.51 -5.43 1.04
N ALA A 10 -6.52 -6.04 1.68
CA ALA A 10 -6.40 -6.03 3.13
C ALA A 10 -6.20 -4.61 3.66
N ALA A 11 -5.40 -3.79 2.98
CA ALA A 11 -5.16 -2.42 3.36
C ALA A 11 -6.43 -1.58 3.27
N ILE A 12 -7.17 -1.68 2.17
CA ILE A 12 -8.41 -0.92 1.98
C ILE A 12 -9.47 -1.33 3.02
N LYS A 13 -9.54 -2.61 3.34
CA LYS A 13 -10.46 -3.12 4.36
C LYS A 13 -10.00 -2.80 5.77
N GLN A 14 -8.82 -2.22 5.92
CA GLN A 14 -8.23 -1.89 7.22
C GLN A 14 -8.05 -3.14 8.11
N ASP A 15 -7.77 -4.26 7.50
CA ASP A 15 -7.51 -5.52 8.19
C ASP A 15 -6.01 -5.61 8.50
N ALA A 16 -5.63 -5.04 9.63
CA ALA A 16 -4.22 -4.90 9.99
C ALA A 16 -3.52 -6.24 10.18
N LEU A 17 -4.21 -7.22 10.76
CA LEU A 17 -3.62 -8.54 10.99
C LEU A 17 -3.37 -9.28 9.68
N LEU A 18 -4.35 -9.26 8.79
CA LEU A 18 -4.20 -9.92 7.50
C LEU A 18 -3.13 -9.22 6.66
N LEU A 19 -3.12 -7.90 6.64
CA LEU A 19 -2.12 -7.13 5.92
C LEU A 19 -0.71 -7.47 6.39
N ARG A 20 -0.53 -7.52 7.71
CA ARG A 20 0.78 -7.86 8.30
C ARG A 20 1.21 -9.27 7.90
N SER A 21 0.30 -10.23 8.00
CA SER A 21 0.58 -11.61 7.64
C SER A 21 0.97 -11.76 6.17
N LEU A 22 0.19 -11.13 5.28
CA LEU A 22 0.47 -11.17 3.84
C LEU A 22 1.79 -10.48 3.51
N THR A 23 2.10 -9.37 4.17
CA THR A 23 3.35 -8.65 3.95
C THR A 23 4.54 -9.51 4.38
N GLN A 24 4.45 -10.17 5.53
CA GLN A 24 5.51 -11.07 5.99
C GLN A 24 5.72 -12.23 5.02
N ASP A 25 4.63 -12.81 4.53
CA ASP A 25 4.72 -13.90 3.57
C ASP A 25 5.37 -13.44 2.27
N LEU A 26 4.96 -12.28 1.78
CA LEU A 26 5.54 -11.71 0.56
C LEU A 26 7.03 -11.48 0.71
N LEU A 27 7.45 -10.85 1.80
CA LEU A 27 8.87 -10.55 2.04
C LEU A 27 9.68 -11.83 2.24
N GLY A 28 9.06 -12.86 2.83
CA GLY A 28 9.72 -14.16 3.02
C GLY A 28 10.01 -14.88 1.71
N GLU A 29 9.26 -14.58 0.65
CA GLU A 29 9.49 -15.14 -0.69
C GLU A 29 10.67 -14.48 -1.40
N ARG A 30 11.23 -13.40 -0.84
CA ARG A 30 12.33 -12.61 -1.44
C ARG A 30 12.00 -12.22 -2.89
N PRO A 31 10.91 -11.49 -3.11
CA PRO A 31 10.39 -11.25 -4.44
C PRO A 31 11.26 -10.27 -5.25
N THR A 32 11.19 -10.43 -6.57
CA THR A 32 11.65 -9.40 -7.50
C THR A 32 10.44 -8.56 -7.86
N LEU A 33 10.33 -7.38 -7.26
CA LEU A 33 9.12 -6.56 -7.35
C LEU A 33 8.83 -6.09 -8.76
N ARG A 34 9.87 -5.80 -9.54
CA ARG A 34 9.73 -5.34 -10.92
C ARG A 34 8.92 -6.31 -11.79
N ASN A 35 8.95 -7.60 -11.46
CA ASN A 35 8.28 -8.63 -12.25
C ASN A 35 6.82 -8.88 -11.82
N PHE A 36 6.31 -8.16 -10.83
CA PHE A 36 4.93 -8.33 -10.41
C PHE A 36 3.99 -7.86 -11.52
N PRO A 37 3.01 -8.70 -11.92
CA PRO A 37 2.07 -8.31 -12.96
C PRO A 37 1.08 -7.27 -12.46
N ARG A 38 0.59 -6.46 -13.39
CA ARG A 38 -0.48 -5.52 -13.09
C ARG A 38 -1.74 -6.30 -12.70
N PRO A 39 -2.36 -5.98 -11.56
CA PRO A 39 -3.62 -6.63 -11.19
C PRO A 39 -4.69 -6.42 -12.26
N SER A 40 -5.46 -7.46 -12.53
CA SER A 40 -6.58 -7.40 -13.49
C SER A 40 -7.85 -7.84 -12.80
N GLY A 41 -9.00 -7.36 -13.29
CA GLY A 41 -10.29 -7.71 -12.71
C GLY A 41 -10.55 -7.08 -11.35
N VAL A 42 -9.82 -6.02 -10.98
CA VAL A 42 -9.99 -5.31 -9.71
C VAL A 42 -10.48 -3.90 -9.98
N ASP A 43 -11.11 -3.27 -8.98
CA ASP A 43 -11.54 -1.89 -9.11
C ASP A 43 -10.35 -0.92 -9.05
N PHE A 44 -10.62 0.36 -9.36
CA PHE A 44 -9.54 1.35 -9.39
C PHE A 44 -8.90 1.57 -8.02
N GLN A 45 -9.69 1.53 -6.94
CA GLN A 45 -9.14 1.67 -5.59
C GLN A 45 -8.11 0.58 -5.29
N THR A 46 -8.44 -0.66 -5.61
CA THR A 46 -7.55 -1.79 -5.37
C THR A 46 -6.30 -1.68 -6.25
N LEU A 47 -6.47 -1.28 -7.50
CA LEU A 47 -5.33 -1.10 -8.41
C LEU A 47 -4.41 0.02 -7.91
N ALA A 48 -4.98 1.15 -7.50
CA ALA A 48 -4.20 2.27 -6.98
C ALA A 48 -3.48 1.89 -5.67
N ALA A 49 -4.13 1.15 -4.80
CA ALA A 49 -3.52 0.66 -3.58
C ALA A 49 -2.37 -0.30 -3.89
N ALA A 50 -2.57 -1.22 -4.83
CA ALA A 50 -1.54 -2.15 -5.24
C ALA A 50 -0.30 -1.41 -5.77
N ALA A 51 -0.50 -0.41 -6.63
CA ALA A 51 0.59 0.39 -7.15
C ALA A 51 1.35 1.11 -6.03
N SER A 52 0.60 1.71 -5.09
CA SER A 52 1.21 2.44 -3.98
C SER A 52 2.00 1.54 -3.05
N LEU A 53 1.44 0.38 -2.71
CA LEU A 53 2.10 -0.54 -1.79
C LEU A 53 3.35 -1.16 -2.40
N ILE A 54 3.30 -1.53 -3.69
CA ILE A 54 4.48 -2.13 -4.31
C ILE A 54 5.59 -1.09 -4.50
N GLU A 55 5.24 0.16 -4.78
CA GLU A 55 6.23 1.24 -4.83
C GLU A 55 6.86 1.48 -3.46
N LEU A 56 6.07 1.43 -2.40
CA LEU A 56 6.59 1.59 -1.05
C LEU A 56 7.54 0.46 -0.69
N LEU A 57 7.17 -0.78 -0.99
CA LEU A 57 8.04 -1.93 -0.74
C LEU A 57 9.32 -1.84 -1.58
N ALA A 58 9.22 -1.35 -2.82
CA ALA A 58 10.39 -1.17 -3.68
C ALA A 58 11.39 -0.21 -3.07
N ILE A 59 10.91 0.90 -2.51
CA ILE A 59 11.78 1.86 -1.83
C ILE A 59 12.49 1.19 -0.65
N ARG A 60 11.76 0.46 0.17
CA ARG A 60 12.32 -0.16 1.37
C ARG A 60 13.27 -1.30 1.07
N LEU A 61 13.04 -2.03 -0.02
CA LEU A 61 13.90 -3.13 -0.44
C LEU A 61 14.99 -2.68 -1.41
N GLN A 62 15.04 -1.39 -1.75
CA GLN A 62 15.98 -0.83 -2.70
C GLN A 62 15.90 -1.54 -4.06
N GLN A 63 14.68 -1.78 -4.51
CA GLN A 63 14.37 -2.37 -5.81
C GLN A 63 13.61 -1.40 -6.68
N GLU A 64 13.54 -1.67 -7.98
CA GLU A 64 12.70 -0.90 -8.88
C GLU A 64 11.27 -1.43 -8.85
N PRO A 65 10.26 -0.54 -8.84
CA PRO A 65 8.87 -0.99 -8.95
C PRO A 65 8.55 -1.43 -10.39
N PRO A 66 7.46 -2.19 -10.58
CA PRO A 66 7.03 -2.54 -11.92
C PRO A 66 6.69 -1.30 -12.74
N PRO A 67 6.96 -1.29 -14.06
CA PRO A 67 6.66 -0.11 -14.89
C PRO A 67 5.19 0.30 -14.90
N TRP A 68 4.27 -0.65 -14.74
CA TRP A 68 2.84 -0.33 -14.79
C TRP A 68 2.39 0.62 -13.66
N THR A 69 3.13 0.71 -12.56
CA THR A 69 2.76 1.60 -11.45
C THR A 69 2.74 3.06 -11.89
N ASN A 70 3.59 3.45 -12.82
CA ASN A 70 3.64 4.82 -13.31
C ASN A 70 2.38 5.23 -14.07
N GLU A 71 1.58 4.28 -14.52
CA GLU A 71 0.36 4.55 -15.25
C GLU A 71 -0.84 4.77 -14.35
N ILE A 72 -0.70 4.53 -13.06
CA ILE A 72 -1.79 4.58 -12.10
C ILE A 72 -1.80 5.94 -11.42
N GLY A 73 -2.84 6.72 -11.68
CA GLY A 73 -2.99 8.05 -11.11
C GLY A 73 -3.64 8.05 -9.73
N PRO A 74 -3.91 9.25 -9.20
CA PRO A 74 -4.47 9.40 -7.86
C PRO A 74 -5.95 9.04 -7.79
N LEU A 75 -6.41 8.78 -6.56
CA LEU A 75 -7.81 8.55 -6.27
C LEU A 75 -8.59 9.86 -6.37
N PRO A 76 -9.90 9.81 -6.72
CA PRO A 76 -10.75 11.00 -6.70
C PRO A 76 -11.00 11.52 -5.28
N GLN A 77 -10.92 10.66 -4.27
CA GLN A 77 -11.11 11.03 -2.87
C GLN A 77 -10.09 10.30 -2.00
N PRO A 78 -9.63 10.93 -0.91
CA PRO A 78 -8.64 10.30 -0.05
C PRO A 78 -9.19 9.11 0.71
N ILE A 79 -8.34 8.12 0.97
CA ILE A 79 -8.67 6.94 1.75
C ILE A 79 -7.64 6.79 2.86
N TYR A 80 -8.11 6.56 4.10
CA TYR A 80 -7.25 6.28 5.24
C TYR A 80 -7.12 4.77 5.39
N LEU A 81 -5.89 4.30 5.47
CA LEU A 81 -5.62 2.86 5.57
C LEU A 81 -5.52 2.36 7.01
N LEU A 82 -5.76 3.23 7.97
CA LEU A 82 -5.70 2.89 9.39
C LEU A 82 -7.05 3.23 10.04
N LYS A 83 -7.71 2.20 10.57
CA LYS A 83 -9.05 2.35 11.14
C LYS A 83 -9.10 3.36 12.27
N ALA A 84 -8.08 3.37 13.13
CA ALA A 84 -8.04 4.27 14.28
C ALA A 84 -7.95 5.75 13.87
N ALA A 85 -7.55 6.08 12.65
CA ALA A 85 -7.47 7.45 12.19
C ALA A 85 -8.85 8.13 12.13
N ALA A 86 -9.92 7.34 12.06
CA ALA A 86 -11.28 7.89 12.04
C ALA A 86 -11.65 8.59 13.35
N THR A 87 -11.09 8.13 14.48
CA THR A 87 -11.46 8.63 15.81
C THR A 87 -10.32 9.33 16.54
N MET A 88 -9.07 9.12 16.14
CA MET A 88 -7.89 9.68 16.80
C MET A 88 -7.33 10.84 15.99
N LYS A 89 -7.63 12.07 16.40
CA LYS A 89 -7.27 13.27 15.63
C LYS A 89 -5.77 13.42 15.37
N ARG A 90 -4.95 13.13 16.37
CA ARG A 90 -3.49 13.24 16.21
C ARG A 90 -2.95 12.21 15.23
N LEU A 91 -3.47 11.00 15.30
CA LEU A 91 -3.09 9.94 14.38
C LEU A 91 -3.53 10.28 12.96
N ARG A 92 -4.73 10.83 12.82
CA ARG A 92 -5.23 11.28 11.51
C ARG A 92 -4.33 12.34 10.92
N ALA A 93 -3.94 13.34 11.71
CA ALA A 93 -3.04 14.39 11.26
C ALA A 93 -1.68 13.83 10.85
N LEU A 94 -1.15 12.88 11.61
CA LEU A 94 0.10 12.20 11.29
C LEU A 94 0.00 11.48 9.94
N CYS A 95 -1.10 10.77 9.71
CA CYS A 95 -1.32 10.08 8.43
C CYS A 95 -1.39 11.05 7.27
N GLU A 96 -2.05 12.20 7.46
CA GLU A 96 -2.18 13.20 6.40
C GLU A 96 -0.87 13.90 6.09
N GLN A 97 -0.05 14.17 7.11
CA GLN A 97 1.16 14.95 6.95
C GLN A 97 2.39 14.11 6.64
N GLN A 98 2.46 12.88 7.10
CA GLN A 98 3.65 12.07 7.04
C GLN A 98 3.45 10.72 6.35
N ALA A 99 2.36 10.54 5.60
CA ALA A 99 2.19 9.33 4.83
C ALA A 99 3.39 9.11 3.89
N PRO A 100 3.80 7.86 3.70
CA PRO A 100 4.84 7.57 2.71
C PRO A 100 4.46 8.12 1.34
N GLU A 101 5.43 8.66 0.62
CA GLU A 101 5.16 9.35 -0.63
C GLU A 101 4.38 8.53 -1.65
N PRO A 102 4.69 7.23 -1.90
CA PRO A 102 3.91 6.45 -2.86
C PRO A 102 2.42 6.34 -2.52
N LEU A 103 2.08 6.39 -1.23
CA LEU A 103 0.69 6.38 -0.78
C LEU A 103 0.08 7.77 -0.89
N ARG A 104 0.77 8.78 -0.38
CA ARG A 104 0.26 10.14 -0.31
C ARG A 104 -0.05 10.72 -1.68
N LYS A 105 0.82 10.48 -2.66
CA LYS A 105 0.62 11.01 -4.01
C LYS A 105 -0.64 10.47 -4.68
N ARG A 106 -1.15 9.32 -4.24
CA ARG A 106 -2.37 8.72 -4.77
C ARG A 106 -3.59 8.95 -3.88
N GLY A 107 -3.41 9.65 -2.75
CA GLY A 107 -4.52 9.94 -1.85
C GLY A 107 -4.75 8.89 -0.78
N PHE A 108 -3.81 8.01 -0.54
CA PHE A 108 -3.85 7.08 0.59
C PHE A 108 -3.10 7.67 1.77
N TYR A 109 -3.74 7.72 2.93
CA TYR A 109 -3.13 8.24 4.14
C TYR A 109 -2.91 7.12 5.14
N ALA A 110 -1.69 7.03 5.63
CA ALA A 110 -1.24 6.01 6.56
C ALA A 110 -0.08 6.58 7.38
N PRO A 111 0.25 5.98 8.53
CA PRO A 111 1.40 6.47 9.29
C PRO A 111 2.70 6.23 8.53
N PRO A 112 3.76 7.00 8.84
CA PRO A 112 5.02 6.90 8.08
C PRO A 112 5.68 5.53 8.15
N ASN A 113 5.37 4.74 9.18
CA ASN A 113 5.90 3.38 9.33
C ASN A 113 4.99 2.29 8.78
N PHE A 114 4.04 2.64 7.90
CA PHE A 114 3.11 1.68 7.33
C PHE A 114 3.88 0.54 6.64
N LEU A 115 3.48 -0.70 6.90
CA LEU A 115 4.11 -1.95 6.45
C LEU A 115 5.49 -2.25 7.06
N GLU A 116 6.00 -1.44 7.98
CA GLU A 116 7.33 -1.71 8.55
C GLU A 116 7.32 -2.77 9.64
N SER A 117 6.26 -2.88 10.36
CA SER A 117 6.22 -3.71 11.57
C SER A 117 5.90 -5.15 11.28
N ALA A 118 6.48 -5.65 10.28
CA ALA A 118 6.31 -7.05 9.94
C ALA A 118 6.91 -7.95 11.02
#